data_bd2d7683240118626ad34ca8d46a423d
#
_entry.id   bd2d7683240118626ad34ca8d46a423d
#
_cell.length_a   1.000
_cell.length_b   1.000
_cell.length_c   1.000
_cell.angle_alpha   90.00
_cell.angle_beta   90.00
_cell.angle_gamma   90.00
#
_symmetry.space_group_name_H-M   'P 1'
#
loop_
_entity.id
_entity.type
_entity.pdbx_description
1 polymer ?
#
loop_
_entity_poly.entity_id
_entity_poly.type
_entity_poly.pdbx_seq_one_letter_code
_entity_poly.pdbx_strand_id
1 'polypeptide(L)'
;MGTDEVIEAVVVGDVMLDSWLHGSAKRLAQEAPVPVMRLEATEDAPGGAANTAANLVALGARVRLVGIVGDDACGAELERVLRLAGVGIDLLTVPGRRTAHKRRLVTSGQLTARYDEEDHGVLPGWAERELLARLAGAVAGADVVVACDYGGGVFTPAVRRALAGAPLLVVDAHAVAPWRECAPAAVLPNYEEVVRLLGGTAGPIDRLSYLTAHSERVLELTGAAIVVTTLDGEGTLLHRSGPDAGVGYVWEHHVEPGRDLAAV
;
A
#
# COMPACT_ATOMS: atom_id res chain seq x y z
N MET A 1 14.67 4.62 32.40
CA MET A 1 14.95 3.56 31.41
C MET A 1 13.60 2.99 31.04
N GLY A 2 13.00 3.50 29.97
CA GLY A 2 11.78 2.91 29.42
C GLY A 2 12.16 1.53 28.88
N THR A 3 11.39 0.51 29.19
CA THR A 3 11.41 -0.75 28.46
C THR A 3 11.04 -0.39 27.02
N ASP A 4 11.95 -0.65 26.07
CA ASP A 4 11.64 -0.58 24.64
C ASP A 4 10.58 -1.66 24.38
N GLU A 5 9.32 -1.30 24.56
CA GLU A 5 8.19 -2.17 24.26
C GLU A 5 8.09 -2.25 22.73
N VAL A 6 8.35 -3.43 22.19
CA VAL A 6 8.32 -3.66 20.75
C VAL A 6 6.86 -3.62 20.30
N ILE A 7 6.53 -2.73 19.36
CA ILE A 7 5.18 -2.61 18.83
C ILE A 7 4.82 -3.88 18.01
N GLU A 8 3.71 -4.50 18.36
CA GLU A 8 3.13 -5.63 17.63
C GLU A 8 2.18 -5.08 16.54
N ALA A 9 2.62 -5.13 15.29
CA ALA A 9 1.84 -4.60 14.17
C ALA A 9 1.30 -5.73 13.30
N VAL A 10 0.05 -5.59 12.89
CA VAL A 10 -0.56 -6.42 11.85
C VAL A 10 -0.73 -5.59 10.60
N VAL A 11 -0.15 -6.03 9.50
CA VAL A 11 -0.44 -5.49 8.17
C VAL A 11 -1.36 -6.47 7.46
N VAL A 12 -2.46 -5.98 6.93
CA VAL A 12 -3.39 -6.78 6.13
C VAL A 12 -3.64 -6.10 4.79
N GLY A 13 -3.63 -6.87 3.70
CA GLY A 13 -3.99 -6.26 2.43
C GLY A 13 -3.45 -6.92 1.18
N ASP A 14 -3.48 -6.12 0.12
CA ASP A 14 -3.06 -6.50 -1.21
C ASP A 14 -1.54 -6.52 -1.29
N VAL A 15 -0.98 -7.73 -1.22
CA VAL A 15 0.46 -7.96 -1.38
C VAL A 15 0.83 -8.08 -2.85
N MET A 16 2.01 -7.62 -3.20
CA MET A 16 2.53 -7.73 -4.57
C MET A 16 4.06 -7.86 -4.56
N LEU A 17 4.59 -8.38 -5.64
CA LEU A 17 6.03 -8.36 -5.92
C LEU A 17 6.33 -7.20 -6.87
N ASP A 18 7.27 -6.36 -6.50
CA ASP A 18 7.82 -5.34 -7.38
C ASP A 18 9.15 -5.82 -7.95
N SER A 19 9.31 -5.78 -9.27
CA SER A 19 10.56 -6.19 -9.94
C SER A 19 11.08 -5.07 -10.82
N TRP A 20 12.37 -4.78 -10.69
CA TRP A 20 13.11 -3.91 -11.60
C TRP A 20 13.96 -4.77 -12.50
N LEU A 21 13.67 -4.71 -13.80
CA LEU A 21 14.38 -5.44 -14.85
C LEU A 21 15.36 -4.48 -15.50
N HIS A 22 16.61 -4.53 -15.07
CA HIS A 22 17.69 -3.69 -15.58
C HIS A 22 18.30 -4.28 -16.83
N GLY A 23 18.52 -3.44 -17.84
CA GLY A 23 19.11 -3.90 -19.09
C GLY A 23 19.50 -2.79 -20.04
N SER A 24 19.92 -3.19 -21.24
CA SER A 24 20.29 -2.29 -22.31
C SER A 24 19.40 -2.47 -23.55
N ALA A 25 19.06 -1.37 -24.22
CA ALA A 25 18.28 -1.36 -25.44
C ALA A 25 19.10 -0.66 -26.55
N LYS A 26 19.81 -1.46 -27.38
CA LYS A 26 20.73 -0.95 -28.41
C LYS A 26 20.19 -1.04 -29.83
N ARG A 27 19.04 -1.65 -30.05
CA ARG A 27 18.43 -1.82 -31.37
C ARG A 27 16.92 -1.81 -31.28
N LEU A 28 16.24 -1.55 -32.37
CA LEU A 28 14.81 -1.75 -32.53
C LEU A 28 14.51 -3.18 -33.02
N ALA A 29 13.29 -3.63 -32.74
CA ALA A 29 12.78 -4.88 -33.30
C ALA A 29 12.55 -4.75 -34.80
N GLN A 30 12.58 -5.89 -35.51
CA GLN A 30 12.30 -5.90 -36.94
C GLN A 30 10.81 -5.79 -37.26
N GLU A 31 9.99 -6.29 -36.32
CA GLU A 31 8.53 -6.38 -36.47
C GLU A 31 7.80 -5.05 -36.20
N ALA A 32 8.41 -4.16 -35.39
CA ALA A 32 7.84 -2.88 -34.99
C ALA A 32 8.95 -1.91 -34.50
N PRO A 33 8.69 -0.58 -34.51
CA PRO A 33 9.65 0.42 -34.03
C PRO A 33 9.70 0.48 -32.49
N VAL A 34 9.93 -0.67 -31.85
CA VAL A 34 10.04 -0.81 -30.40
C VAL A 34 11.46 -1.22 -29.99
N PRO A 35 11.99 -0.73 -28.88
CA PRO A 35 13.32 -1.12 -28.40
C PRO A 35 13.34 -2.60 -27.98
N VAL A 36 14.42 -3.30 -28.35
CA VAL A 36 14.71 -4.65 -27.87
C VAL A 36 15.58 -4.54 -26.63
N MET A 37 15.01 -4.82 -25.47
CA MET A 37 15.74 -4.83 -24.21
C MET A 37 16.47 -6.16 -24.03
N ARG A 38 17.76 -6.09 -23.74
CA ARG A 38 18.54 -7.22 -23.25
C ARG A 38 18.60 -7.14 -21.73
N LEU A 39 17.96 -8.08 -21.05
CA LEU A 39 17.95 -8.16 -19.59
C LEU A 39 19.35 -8.51 -19.06
N GLU A 40 19.84 -7.78 -18.09
CA GLU A 40 21.15 -7.93 -17.46
C GLU A 40 21.05 -8.27 -15.98
N ALA A 41 20.06 -7.70 -15.28
CA ALA A 41 19.78 -7.98 -13.86
C ALA A 41 18.30 -7.85 -13.54
N THR A 42 17.86 -8.53 -12.49
CA THR A 42 16.52 -8.38 -11.90
C THR A 42 16.67 -8.13 -10.42
N GLU A 43 15.98 -7.14 -9.90
CA GLU A 43 15.86 -6.82 -8.48
C GLU A 43 14.40 -6.97 -8.09
N ASP A 44 14.16 -7.79 -7.06
CA ASP A 44 12.82 -8.05 -6.53
C ASP A 44 12.68 -7.45 -5.14
N ALA A 45 11.56 -6.75 -4.90
CA ALA A 45 11.24 -6.16 -3.62
C ALA A 45 9.76 -6.41 -3.24
N PRO A 46 9.44 -6.40 -1.93
CA PRO A 46 8.05 -6.43 -1.51
C PRO A 46 7.33 -5.14 -1.93
N GLY A 47 6.11 -5.25 -2.47
CA GLY A 47 5.26 -4.14 -2.89
C GLY A 47 3.90 -4.14 -2.19
N GLY A 48 3.19 -3.02 -2.24
CA GLY A 48 1.89 -2.86 -1.58
C GLY A 48 1.94 -3.14 -0.08
N ALA A 49 1.01 -3.95 0.43
CA ALA A 49 0.98 -4.35 1.84
C ALA A 49 2.29 -5.01 2.31
N ALA A 50 2.98 -5.72 1.41
CA ALA A 50 4.26 -6.35 1.70
C ALA A 50 5.37 -5.30 1.93
N ASN A 51 5.38 -4.20 1.17
CA ASN A 51 6.30 -3.09 1.38
C ASN A 51 6.04 -2.38 2.72
N THR A 52 4.78 -2.11 3.03
CA THR A 52 4.38 -1.53 4.32
C THR A 52 4.88 -2.40 5.48
N ALA A 53 4.71 -3.73 5.39
CA ALA A 53 5.19 -4.66 6.40
C ALA A 53 6.72 -4.62 6.56
N ALA A 54 7.47 -4.62 5.46
CA ALA A 54 8.93 -4.56 5.48
C ALA A 54 9.44 -3.24 6.09
N ASN A 55 8.80 -2.11 5.76
CA ASN A 55 9.15 -0.80 6.33
C ASN A 55 8.90 -0.74 7.84
N LEU A 56 7.78 -1.30 8.32
CA LEU A 56 7.50 -1.35 9.76
C LEU A 56 8.52 -2.22 10.52
N VAL A 57 8.97 -3.33 9.93
CA VAL A 57 10.07 -4.14 10.50
C VAL A 57 11.36 -3.32 10.57
N ALA A 58 11.69 -2.60 9.49
CA ALA A 58 12.88 -1.73 9.46
C ALA A 58 12.82 -0.60 10.50
N LEU A 59 11.61 -0.17 10.90
CA LEU A 59 11.38 0.80 11.97
C LEU A 59 11.39 0.17 13.38
N GLY A 60 11.58 -1.15 13.48
CA GLY A 60 11.71 -1.86 14.76
C GLY A 60 10.42 -2.51 15.27
N ALA A 61 9.33 -2.49 14.52
CA ALA A 61 8.11 -3.20 14.90
C ALA A 61 8.25 -4.73 14.65
N ARG A 62 7.52 -5.52 15.43
CA ARG A 62 7.27 -6.92 15.09
C ARG A 62 6.01 -7.00 14.25
N VAL A 63 6.17 -7.47 13.01
CA VAL A 63 5.08 -7.41 12.01
C VAL A 63 4.59 -8.79 11.63
N ARG A 64 3.27 -8.96 11.62
CA ARG A 64 2.57 -10.08 10.99
C ARG A 64 1.82 -9.58 9.76
N LEU A 65 2.17 -10.10 8.58
CA LEU A 65 1.53 -9.75 7.32
C LEU A 65 0.47 -10.80 6.95
N VAL A 66 -0.77 -10.37 6.87
CA VAL A 66 -1.92 -11.19 6.44
C VAL A 66 -2.35 -10.73 5.05
N GLY A 67 -2.40 -11.65 4.10
CA GLY A 67 -2.75 -11.33 2.72
C GLY A 67 -3.00 -12.58 1.89
N ILE A 68 -3.07 -12.41 0.57
CA ILE A 68 -3.39 -13.50 -0.35
C ILE A 68 -2.36 -13.51 -1.47
N VAL A 69 -1.91 -14.73 -1.81
CA VAL A 69 -1.05 -15.00 -2.96
C VAL A 69 -1.65 -16.12 -3.82
N GLY A 70 -1.18 -16.23 -5.04
CA GLY A 70 -1.44 -17.38 -5.90
C GLY A 70 -0.53 -18.56 -5.59
N ASP A 71 -0.86 -19.71 -6.16
CA ASP A 71 0.02 -20.88 -6.21
C ASP A 71 0.95 -20.77 -7.43
N ASP A 72 1.85 -19.78 -7.39
CA ASP A 72 2.74 -19.43 -8.51
C ASP A 72 4.16 -19.05 -8.05
N ALA A 73 5.08 -18.97 -9.01
CA ALA A 73 6.46 -18.62 -8.73
C ALA A 73 6.61 -17.20 -8.14
N CYS A 74 5.71 -16.30 -8.51
CA CYS A 74 5.71 -14.92 -7.98
C CYS A 74 5.37 -14.91 -6.48
N GLY A 75 4.36 -15.69 -6.06
CA GLY A 75 4.02 -15.87 -4.63
C GLY A 75 5.16 -16.45 -3.82
N ALA A 76 5.84 -17.48 -4.35
CA ALA A 76 7.00 -18.08 -3.70
C ALA A 76 8.17 -17.08 -3.57
N GLU A 77 8.42 -16.28 -4.59
CA GLU A 77 9.47 -15.24 -4.56
C GLU A 77 9.12 -14.11 -3.58
N LEU A 78 7.84 -13.66 -3.57
CA LEU A 78 7.38 -12.68 -2.60
C LEU A 78 7.58 -13.16 -1.15
N GLU A 79 7.22 -14.41 -0.85
CA GLU A 79 7.49 -14.97 0.47
C GLU A 79 8.99 -15.03 0.80
N ARG A 80 9.84 -15.32 -0.20
CA ARG A 80 11.29 -15.35 -0.01
C ARG A 80 11.83 -13.96 0.39
N VAL A 81 11.45 -12.89 -0.33
CA VAL A 81 11.91 -11.54 -0.03
C VAL A 81 11.35 -11.03 1.30
N LEU A 82 10.12 -11.38 1.67
CA LEU A 82 9.53 -11.05 2.97
C LEU A 82 10.24 -11.72 4.13
N ARG A 83 10.63 -12.99 3.99
CA ARG A 83 11.44 -13.69 5.02
C ARG A 83 12.79 -13.02 5.22
N LEU A 84 13.44 -12.58 4.14
CA LEU A 84 14.71 -11.86 4.21
C LEU A 84 14.55 -10.48 4.90
N ALA A 85 13.39 -9.83 4.73
CA ALA A 85 13.06 -8.58 5.42
C ALA A 85 12.64 -8.78 6.88
N GLY A 86 12.56 -10.03 7.38
CA GLY A 86 12.18 -10.30 8.77
C GLY A 86 10.69 -10.20 9.08
N VAL A 87 9.84 -10.18 8.05
CA VAL A 87 8.38 -10.11 8.19
C VAL A 87 7.81 -11.45 8.61
N GLY A 88 6.94 -11.47 9.62
CA GLY A 88 6.11 -12.64 9.98
C GLY A 88 5.03 -12.86 8.92
N ILE A 89 5.09 -13.99 8.21
CA ILE A 89 4.24 -14.27 7.04
C ILE A 89 3.04 -15.11 7.44
N ASP A 90 1.84 -14.63 7.11
CA ASP A 90 0.57 -15.35 7.22
C ASP A 90 -0.25 -15.18 5.93
N LEU A 91 0.35 -15.57 4.82
CA LEU A 91 -0.27 -15.45 3.50
C LEU A 91 -1.12 -16.68 3.17
N LEU A 92 -2.32 -16.45 2.67
CA LEU A 92 -3.23 -17.46 2.18
C LEU A 92 -2.96 -17.72 0.70
N THR A 93 -2.56 -18.94 0.35
CA THR A 93 -2.43 -19.37 -1.05
C THR A 93 -3.80 -19.71 -1.62
N VAL A 94 -4.20 -19.04 -2.71
CA VAL A 94 -5.46 -19.28 -3.41
C VAL A 94 -5.16 -19.89 -4.78
N PRO A 95 -5.45 -21.18 -4.99
CA PRO A 95 -5.21 -21.85 -6.26
C PRO A 95 -5.95 -21.17 -7.42
N GLY A 96 -5.26 -21.03 -8.55
CA GLY A 96 -5.79 -20.42 -9.76
C GLY A 96 -5.81 -18.89 -9.76
N ARG A 97 -5.48 -18.25 -8.63
CA ARG A 97 -5.24 -16.81 -8.54
C ARG A 97 -3.80 -16.50 -8.94
N ARG A 98 -3.57 -15.36 -9.56
CA ARG A 98 -2.22 -14.84 -9.80
C ARG A 98 -1.79 -13.95 -8.64
N THR A 99 -0.55 -14.10 -8.19
CA THR A 99 0.08 -13.14 -7.30
C THR A 99 0.32 -11.84 -8.06
N ALA A 100 -0.06 -10.70 -7.49
CA ALA A 100 0.16 -9.42 -8.12
C ALA A 100 1.67 -9.17 -8.31
N HIS A 101 2.06 -8.79 -9.52
CA HIS A 101 3.44 -8.56 -9.89
C HIS A 101 3.57 -7.32 -10.78
N LYS A 102 4.32 -6.33 -10.31
CA LYS A 102 4.60 -5.10 -11.07
C LYS A 102 6.03 -5.13 -11.56
N ARG A 103 6.21 -5.20 -12.87
CA ARG A 103 7.54 -5.26 -13.49
C ARG A 103 7.89 -3.96 -14.19
N ARG A 104 9.01 -3.38 -13.80
CA ARG A 104 9.53 -2.13 -14.34
C ARG A 104 10.75 -2.41 -15.20
N LEU A 105 10.71 -2.05 -16.47
CA LEU A 105 11.81 -2.18 -17.40
C LEU A 105 12.64 -0.90 -17.32
N VAL A 106 13.92 -1.03 -16.94
CA VAL A 106 14.84 0.08 -16.77
C VAL A 106 15.98 -0.08 -17.77
N THR A 107 16.13 0.88 -18.68
CA THR A 107 17.23 0.90 -19.65
C THR A 107 18.05 2.18 -19.49
N SER A 108 19.36 2.05 -19.36
CA SER A 108 20.27 3.19 -19.15
C SER A 108 19.86 4.08 -17.95
N GLY A 109 19.37 3.47 -16.87
CA GLY A 109 18.92 4.17 -15.66
C GLY A 109 17.56 4.88 -15.78
N GLN A 110 16.82 4.68 -16.87
CA GLN A 110 15.51 5.29 -17.08
C GLN A 110 14.41 4.23 -17.15
N LEU A 111 13.27 4.49 -16.50
CA LEU A 111 12.08 3.66 -16.62
C LEU A 111 11.55 3.75 -18.07
N THR A 112 11.60 2.63 -18.78
CA THR A 112 11.20 2.54 -20.19
C THR A 112 9.77 2.06 -20.33
N ALA A 113 9.36 1.10 -19.50
CA ALA A 113 8.01 0.57 -19.46
C ALA A 113 7.72 -0.07 -18.12
N ARG A 114 6.44 -0.17 -17.78
CA ARG A 114 5.92 -1.01 -16.68
C ARG A 114 4.82 -1.89 -17.21
N TYR A 115 4.77 -3.14 -16.77
CA TYR A 115 3.62 -4.00 -16.98
C TYR A 115 3.26 -4.72 -15.68
N ASP A 116 1.96 -4.84 -15.46
CA ASP A 116 1.40 -5.37 -14.24
C ASP A 116 0.65 -6.67 -14.57
N GLU A 117 0.90 -7.70 -13.77
CA GLU A 117 0.16 -8.96 -13.78
C GLU A 117 -0.57 -9.04 -12.44
N GLU A 118 -1.87 -8.95 -12.47
CA GLU A 118 -2.70 -8.94 -11.27
C GLU A 118 -4.06 -9.58 -11.54
N ASP A 119 -4.71 -10.01 -10.48
CA ASP A 119 -6.03 -10.61 -10.53
C ASP A 119 -6.96 -9.85 -9.56
N HIS A 120 -8.00 -9.24 -10.13
CA HIS A 120 -9.01 -8.49 -9.37
C HIS A 120 -10.28 -9.32 -9.13
N GLY A 121 -10.21 -10.63 -9.30
CA GLY A 121 -11.32 -11.54 -9.10
C GLY A 121 -11.86 -11.54 -7.67
N VAL A 122 -13.16 -11.79 -7.55
CA VAL A 122 -13.82 -11.96 -6.25
C VAL A 122 -13.21 -13.17 -5.54
N LEU A 123 -12.93 -13.01 -4.24
CA LEU A 123 -12.44 -14.12 -3.43
C LEU A 123 -13.45 -15.27 -3.39
N PRO A 124 -13.01 -16.52 -3.59
CA PRO A 124 -13.85 -17.66 -3.29
C PRO A 124 -14.31 -17.64 -1.83
N GLY A 125 -15.55 -18.00 -1.57
CA GLY A 125 -16.12 -17.93 -0.21
C GLY A 125 -15.36 -18.75 0.84
N TRP A 126 -14.64 -19.80 0.46
CA TRP A 126 -13.75 -20.53 1.36
C TRP A 126 -12.52 -19.71 1.74
N ALA A 127 -11.95 -18.98 0.78
CA ALA A 127 -10.78 -18.13 1.01
C ALA A 127 -11.12 -16.92 1.89
N GLU A 128 -12.29 -16.30 1.69
CA GLU A 128 -12.77 -15.26 2.58
C GLU A 128 -12.92 -15.75 4.02
N ARG A 129 -13.52 -16.93 4.24
CA ARG A 129 -13.67 -17.51 5.58
C ARG A 129 -12.32 -17.81 6.23
N GLU A 130 -11.39 -18.38 5.48
CA GLU A 130 -10.05 -18.67 5.98
C GLU A 130 -9.29 -17.39 6.33
N LEU A 131 -9.38 -16.36 5.48
CA LEU A 131 -8.79 -15.05 5.73
C LEU A 131 -9.35 -14.42 7.01
N LEU A 132 -10.67 -14.47 7.21
CA LEU A 132 -11.33 -13.97 8.43
C LEU A 132 -10.86 -14.70 9.68
N ALA A 133 -10.66 -16.02 9.62
CA ALA A 133 -10.13 -16.79 10.73
C ALA A 133 -8.68 -16.39 11.09
N ARG A 134 -7.82 -16.19 10.10
CA ARG A 134 -6.45 -15.69 10.29
C ARG A 134 -6.42 -14.29 10.89
N LEU A 135 -7.27 -13.40 10.38
CA LEU A 135 -7.40 -12.03 10.89
C LEU A 135 -7.83 -12.00 12.36
N ALA A 136 -8.81 -12.80 12.75
CA ALA A 136 -9.26 -12.87 14.14
C ALA A 136 -8.12 -13.25 15.10
N GLY A 137 -7.27 -14.20 14.70
CA GLY A 137 -6.08 -14.59 15.47
C GLY A 137 -4.93 -13.59 15.44
N ALA A 138 -4.84 -12.79 14.38
CA ALA A 138 -3.77 -11.80 14.25
C ALA A 138 -4.09 -10.51 15.03
N VAL A 139 -5.31 -10.00 14.88
CA VAL A 139 -5.71 -8.69 15.45
C VAL A 139 -5.80 -8.72 16.98
N ALA A 140 -6.11 -9.87 17.58
CA ALA A 140 -6.34 -9.99 19.04
C ALA A 140 -5.14 -9.58 19.92
N GLY A 141 -3.92 -9.56 19.39
CA GLY A 141 -2.70 -9.19 20.13
C GLY A 141 -1.93 -8.03 19.50
N ALA A 142 -2.54 -7.31 18.57
CA ALA A 142 -1.88 -6.21 17.87
C ALA A 142 -2.06 -4.88 18.60
N ASP A 143 -1.01 -4.07 18.64
CA ASP A 143 -1.08 -2.66 19.07
C ASP A 143 -1.64 -1.78 17.94
N VAL A 144 -1.32 -2.13 16.69
CA VAL A 144 -1.75 -1.40 15.49
C VAL A 144 -2.10 -2.37 14.35
N VAL A 145 -3.13 -2.03 13.60
CA VAL A 145 -3.50 -2.73 12.36
C VAL A 145 -3.43 -1.75 11.20
N VAL A 146 -2.66 -2.09 10.18
CA VAL A 146 -2.55 -1.32 8.94
C VAL A 146 -3.24 -2.09 7.82
N ALA A 147 -4.29 -1.51 7.25
CA ALA A 147 -5.02 -2.07 6.12
C ALA A 147 -4.57 -1.39 4.82
N CYS A 148 -4.04 -2.18 3.87
CA CYS A 148 -3.55 -1.71 2.56
C CYS A 148 -4.48 -2.22 1.46
N ASP A 149 -5.47 -1.40 1.04
CA ASP A 149 -6.54 -1.74 0.10
C ASP A 149 -6.31 -1.08 -1.27
N TYR A 150 -5.64 -1.79 -2.16
CA TYR A 150 -5.33 -1.31 -3.51
C TYR A 150 -6.25 -1.91 -4.58
N GLY A 151 -7.36 -2.53 -4.17
CA GLY A 151 -8.37 -3.07 -5.07
C GLY A 151 -8.06 -4.48 -5.59
N GLY A 152 -7.08 -5.18 -5.02
CA GLY A 152 -6.74 -6.56 -5.34
C GLY A 152 -7.76 -7.59 -4.86
N GLY A 153 -8.83 -7.16 -4.18
CA GLY A 153 -9.96 -8.02 -3.80
C GLY A 153 -9.82 -8.71 -2.45
N VAL A 154 -8.80 -8.39 -1.65
CA VAL A 154 -8.66 -8.88 -0.27
C VAL A 154 -9.79 -8.33 0.63
N PHE A 155 -10.15 -7.07 0.44
CA PHE A 155 -11.10 -6.38 1.32
C PHE A 155 -12.55 -6.50 0.83
N THR A 156 -13.18 -7.62 1.16
CA THR A 156 -14.63 -7.73 1.06
C THR A 156 -15.31 -6.89 2.16
N PRO A 157 -16.62 -6.62 2.07
CA PRO A 157 -17.35 -5.97 3.17
C PRO A 157 -17.23 -6.73 4.51
N ALA A 158 -17.10 -8.05 4.49
CA ALA A 158 -16.92 -8.86 5.69
C ALA A 158 -15.53 -8.65 6.31
N VAL A 159 -14.49 -8.63 5.49
CA VAL A 159 -13.09 -8.40 5.93
C VAL A 159 -12.95 -6.99 6.51
N ARG A 160 -13.49 -5.95 5.86
CA ARG A 160 -13.48 -4.60 6.44
C ARG A 160 -14.18 -4.54 7.80
N ARG A 161 -15.39 -5.11 7.91
CA ARG A 161 -16.10 -5.15 9.20
C ARG A 161 -15.35 -5.87 10.31
N ALA A 162 -14.59 -6.92 9.98
CA ALA A 162 -13.77 -7.63 10.95
C ALA A 162 -12.65 -6.76 11.55
N LEU A 163 -12.24 -5.71 10.87
CA LEU A 163 -11.21 -4.76 11.30
C LEU A 163 -11.77 -3.54 12.05
N ALA A 164 -13.10 -3.33 12.04
CA ALA A 164 -13.73 -2.17 12.69
C ALA A 164 -13.51 -2.08 14.21
N GLY A 165 -13.05 -3.16 14.85
CA GLY A 165 -12.76 -3.20 16.29
C GLY A 165 -11.27 -3.23 16.62
N ALA A 166 -10.40 -3.00 15.65
CA ALA A 166 -8.95 -2.99 15.87
C ALA A 166 -8.54 -1.83 16.80
N PRO A 167 -7.56 -2.03 17.70
CA PRO A 167 -7.17 -1.01 18.70
C PRO A 167 -6.74 0.32 18.07
N LEU A 168 -5.95 0.26 17.00
CA LEU A 168 -5.50 1.40 16.21
C LEU A 168 -5.54 1.00 14.73
N LEU A 169 -6.62 1.35 14.03
CA LEU A 169 -6.76 1.05 12.61
C LEU A 169 -6.21 2.19 11.76
N VAL A 170 -5.20 1.91 10.95
CA VAL A 170 -4.66 2.79 9.92
C VAL A 170 -5.01 2.22 8.56
N VAL A 171 -5.49 3.06 7.65
CA VAL A 171 -5.92 2.62 6.32
C VAL A 171 -5.17 3.37 5.23
N ASP A 172 -4.53 2.63 4.36
CA ASP A 172 -3.96 3.08 3.09
C ASP A 172 -4.76 2.43 1.95
N ALA A 173 -5.57 3.22 1.24
CA ALA A 173 -6.52 2.67 0.29
C ALA A 173 -6.77 3.59 -0.90
N HIS A 174 -6.82 3.03 -2.11
CA HIS A 174 -7.22 3.77 -3.31
C HIS A 174 -8.64 4.31 -3.25
N ALA A 175 -9.52 3.67 -2.48
CA ALA A 175 -10.88 4.12 -2.21
C ALA A 175 -11.14 4.13 -0.70
N VAL A 176 -11.02 5.29 -0.07
CA VAL A 176 -11.14 5.41 1.40
C VAL A 176 -12.60 5.46 1.88
N ALA A 177 -13.55 5.88 1.05
CA ALA A 177 -14.97 6.00 1.45
C ALA A 177 -15.59 4.70 2.04
N PRO A 178 -15.32 3.49 1.52
CA PRO A 178 -15.83 2.24 2.09
C PRO A 178 -15.32 1.93 3.51
N TRP A 179 -14.28 2.62 3.97
CA TRP A 179 -13.68 2.43 5.30
C TRP A 179 -14.29 3.30 6.37
N ARG A 180 -15.15 4.25 6.01
CA ARG A 180 -15.80 5.18 6.94
C ARG A 180 -16.49 4.47 8.11
N GLU A 181 -17.19 3.37 7.84
CA GLU A 181 -17.91 2.61 8.87
C GLU A 181 -16.98 1.92 9.87
N CYS A 182 -15.71 1.76 9.54
CA CYS A 182 -14.70 1.19 10.43
C CYS A 182 -14.13 2.23 11.41
N ALA A 183 -14.43 3.51 11.23
CA ALA A 183 -13.95 4.64 12.03
C ALA A 183 -12.41 4.56 12.26
N PRO A 184 -11.60 4.56 11.18
CA PRO A 184 -10.16 4.39 11.31
C PRO A 184 -9.54 5.54 12.10
N ALA A 185 -8.47 5.25 12.84
CA ALA A 185 -7.70 6.27 13.54
C ALA A 185 -7.00 7.20 12.54
N ALA A 186 -6.49 6.65 11.44
CA ALA A 186 -5.89 7.42 10.36
C ALA A 186 -6.17 6.80 8.98
N VAL A 187 -6.24 7.65 7.95
CA VAL A 187 -6.22 7.26 6.54
C VAL A 187 -5.16 8.06 5.78
N LEU A 188 -4.56 7.44 4.75
CA LEU A 188 -3.41 7.97 4.03
C LEU A 188 -3.68 8.13 2.51
N PRO A 189 -4.67 8.92 2.08
CA PRO A 189 -4.92 9.12 0.67
C PRO A 189 -3.87 10.06 0.03
N ASN A 190 -3.55 9.81 -1.24
CA ASN A 190 -2.86 10.80 -2.04
C ASN A 190 -3.81 11.92 -2.51
N TYR A 191 -3.25 12.96 -3.11
CA TYR A 191 -4.02 14.12 -3.57
C TYR A 191 -5.16 13.75 -4.54
N GLU A 192 -4.87 12.88 -5.51
CA GLU A 192 -5.86 12.48 -6.52
C GLU A 192 -6.99 11.62 -5.91
N GLU A 193 -6.68 10.82 -4.91
CA GLU A 193 -7.66 10.05 -4.15
C GLU A 193 -8.59 10.95 -3.35
N VAL A 194 -8.06 12.02 -2.75
CA VAL A 194 -8.90 13.04 -2.09
C VAL A 194 -9.76 13.79 -3.09
N VAL A 195 -9.23 14.18 -4.25
CA VAL A 195 -10.02 14.83 -5.30
C VAL A 195 -11.18 13.94 -5.74
N ARG A 196 -10.91 12.64 -5.97
CA ARG A 196 -11.96 11.66 -6.30
C ARG A 196 -12.98 11.50 -5.17
N LEU A 197 -12.52 11.43 -3.91
CA LEU A 197 -13.39 11.35 -2.73
C LEU A 197 -14.36 12.53 -2.64
N LEU A 198 -13.90 13.71 -3.03
CA LEU A 198 -14.71 14.95 -3.08
C LEU A 198 -15.62 15.05 -4.32
N GLY A 199 -15.59 14.04 -5.21
CA GLY A 199 -16.38 14.01 -6.44
C GLY A 199 -15.77 14.76 -7.62
N GLY A 200 -14.52 15.17 -7.54
CA GLY A 200 -13.77 15.83 -8.61
C GLY A 200 -13.11 14.83 -9.57
N THR A 201 -12.79 15.31 -10.78
CA THR A 201 -12.07 14.56 -11.81
C THR A 201 -10.65 15.06 -12.06
N ALA A 202 -10.40 16.33 -11.71
CA ALA A 202 -9.08 16.95 -11.77
C ALA A 202 -8.99 17.97 -10.63
N GLY A 203 -7.86 18.00 -9.97
CA GLY A 203 -7.62 18.94 -8.90
C GLY A 203 -7.14 20.32 -9.42
N PRO A 204 -7.38 21.40 -8.67
CA PRO A 204 -6.84 22.72 -8.96
C PRO A 204 -5.31 22.73 -8.83
N ILE A 205 -4.68 23.76 -9.41
CA ILE A 205 -3.22 23.92 -9.40
C ILE A 205 -2.69 24.14 -7.98
N ASP A 206 -3.42 24.90 -7.14
CA ASP A 206 -3.06 25.10 -5.73
C ASP A 206 -3.67 23.99 -4.88
N ARG A 207 -2.92 22.91 -4.72
CA ARG A 207 -3.29 21.70 -3.97
C ARG A 207 -3.53 21.99 -2.49
N LEU A 208 -2.66 22.80 -1.87
CA LEU A 208 -2.73 23.10 -0.43
C LEU A 208 -3.98 23.90 -0.07
N SER A 209 -4.24 24.99 -0.80
CA SER A 209 -5.45 25.77 -0.58
C SER A 209 -6.72 24.96 -0.82
N TYR A 210 -6.72 24.09 -1.84
CA TYR A 210 -7.84 23.21 -2.13
C TYR A 210 -8.11 22.24 -0.97
N LEU A 211 -7.10 21.52 -0.51
CA LEU A 211 -7.23 20.56 0.57
C LEU A 211 -7.62 21.24 1.89
N THR A 212 -7.02 22.40 2.19
CA THR A 212 -7.33 23.17 3.39
C THR A 212 -8.80 23.60 3.41
N ALA A 213 -9.31 24.11 2.28
CA ALA A 213 -10.71 24.52 2.16
C ALA A 213 -11.71 23.36 2.29
N HIS A 214 -11.28 22.12 2.01
CA HIS A 214 -12.14 20.92 2.07
C HIS A 214 -11.85 20.00 3.27
N SER A 215 -11.02 20.43 4.21
CA SER A 215 -10.54 19.62 5.32
C SER A 215 -11.67 18.94 6.12
N GLU A 216 -12.69 19.71 6.53
CA GLU A 216 -13.84 19.18 7.28
C GLU A 216 -14.59 18.10 6.47
N ARG A 217 -14.77 18.36 5.18
CA ARG A 217 -15.48 17.43 4.29
C ARG A 217 -14.70 16.13 4.07
N VAL A 218 -13.38 16.21 3.97
CA VAL A 218 -12.51 15.02 3.86
C VAL A 218 -12.58 14.17 5.12
N LEU A 219 -12.50 14.79 6.29
CA LEU A 219 -12.66 14.10 7.59
C LEU A 219 -14.04 13.45 7.71
N GLU A 220 -15.10 14.17 7.33
CA GLU A 220 -16.48 13.63 7.34
C GLU A 220 -16.63 12.41 6.43
N LEU A 221 -16.11 12.48 5.21
CA LEU A 221 -16.24 11.41 4.21
C LEU A 221 -15.42 10.17 4.55
N THR A 222 -14.27 10.34 5.17
CA THR A 222 -13.41 9.23 5.61
C THR A 222 -13.84 8.63 6.93
N GLY A 223 -14.47 9.41 7.81
CA GLY A 223 -14.79 9.03 9.19
C GLY A 223 -13.55 8.82 10.07
N ALA A 224 -12.37 9.22 9.61
CA ALA A 224 -11.11 9.08 10.32
C ALA A 224 -10.88 10.24 11.31
N ALA A 225 -10.17 9.96 12.40
CA ALA A 225 -9.71 11.01 13.32
C ALA A 225 -8.59 11.85 12.69
N ILE A 226 -7.76 11.24 11.86
CA ILE A 226 -6.64 11.86 11.16
C ILE A 226 -6.68 11.46 9.68
N VAL A 227 -6.49 12.45 8.79
CA VAL A 227 -6.24 12.19 7.38
C VAL A 227 -4.88 12.76 7.00
N VAL A 228 -4.03 11.93 6.43
CA VAL A 228 -2.68 12.31 5.98
C VAL A 228 -2.67 12.27 4.46
N THR A 229 -2.80 13.43 3.81
CA THR A 229 -2.81 13.51 2.35
C THR A 229 -1.40 13.73 1.82
N THR A 230 -0.92 12.79 0.99
CA THR A 230 0.40 12.92 0.34
C THR A 230 0.32 13.77 -0.93
N LEU A 231 1.34 14.60 -1.16
CA LEU A 231 1.42 15.60 -2.23
C LEU A 231 2.65 15.41 -3.12
N ASP A 232 3.13 14.18 -3.25
CA ASP A 232 4.37 13.84 -3.96
C ASP A 232 5.56 14.65 -3.40
N GLY A 233 6.31 15.35 -4.27
CA GLY A 233 7.44 16.18 -3.88
C GLY A 233 7.08 17.46 -3.09
N GLU A 234 5.80 17.80 -2.93
CA GLU A 234 5.35 18.96 -2.18
C GLU A 234 5.14 18.66 -0.67
N GLY A 235 5.27 17.37 -0.27
CA GLY A 235 5.15 16.96 1.11
C GLY A 235 3.81 16.36 1.47
N THR A 236 3.30 16.63 2.67
CA THR A 236 2.12 15.98 3.25
C THR A 236 1.27 16.96 4.04
N LEU A 237 -0.04 16.88 3.88
CA LEU A 237 -1.00 17.67 4.65
C LEU A 237 -1.74 16.81 5.65
N LEU A 238 -1.73 17.23 6.93
CA LEU A 238 -2.42 16.57 8.03
C LEU A 238 -3.72 17.28 8.35
N HIS A 239 -4.84 16.57 8.28
CA HIS A 239 -6.15 17.02 8.75
C HIS A 239 -6.50 16.30 10.05
N ARG A 240 -6.98 17.02 11.06
CA ARG A 240 -7.39 16.47 12.36
C ARG A 240 -8.80 16.84 12.71
N SER A 241 -9.54 15.88 13.30
CA SER A 241 -10.83 16.10 13.95
C SER A 241 -10.68 16.18 15.47
N GLY A 242 -11.68 16.75 16.16
CA GLY A 242 -11.75 16.79 17.63
C GLY A 242 -11.24 18.08 18.26
N PRO A 243 -10.86 18.06 19.56
CA PRO A 243 -10.49 19.28 20.33
C PRO A 243 -9.29 20.03 19.74
N ASP A 244 -8.39 19.32 19.06
CA ASP A 244 -7.23 19.88 18.35
C ASP A 244 -7.52 19.99 16.84
N ALA A 245 -8.78 20.17 16.46
CA ALA A 245 -9.18 20.26 15.06
C ALA A 245 -8.45 21.38 14.36
N GLY A 246 -7.92 21.09 13.18
CA GLY A 246 -7.22 22.04 12.35
C GLY A 246 -6.51 21.40 11.18
N VAL A 247 -6.12 22.24 10.25
CA VAL A 247 -5.20 21.89 9.18
C VAL A 247 -3.82 22.30 9.67
N GLY A 248 -2.98 21.40 9.91
CA GLY A 248 -1.81 21.84 10.62
C GLY A 248 -0.52 21.15 10.39
N TYR A 249 -0.12 20.68 9.21
CA TYR A 249 1.31 20.45 8.99
C TYR A 249 1.60 20.10 7.53
N VAL A 250 2.38 20.91 6.87
CA VAL A 250 3.01 20.55 5.58
C VAL A 250 4.43 20.11 5.92
N TRP A 251 4.75 18.84 5.66
CA TRP A 251 6.11 18.34 5.74
C TRP A 251 6.75 18.47 4.36
N GLU A 252 7.85 19.22 4.26
CA GLU A 252 8.69 19.19 3.08
C GLU A 252 9.50 17.89 3.12
N HIS A 253 9.29 17.02 2.14
CA HIS A 253 10.19 15.90 1.91
C HIS A 253 11.41 16.44 1.16
N HIS A 254 12.54 16.55 1.84
CA HIS A 254 13.83 16.66 1.15
C HIS A 254 14.13 15.31 0.49
N VAL A 255 13.77 15.18 -0.78
CA VAL A 255 14.31 14.12 -1.63
C VAL A 255 15.73 14.54 -1.96
N GLU A 256 16.74 13.88 -1.38
CA GLU A 256 18.13 14.07 -1.80
C GLU A 256 18.23 13.76 -3.30
N PRO A 257 18.78 14.68 -4.13
CA PRO A 257 18.95 14.41 -5.55
C PRO A 257 19.87 13.20 -5.72
N GLY A 258 19.35 12.12 -6.29
CA GLY A 258 20.11 10.90 -6.58
C GLY A 258 19.76 9.66 -5.76
N ARG A 259 18.83 9.73 -4.80
CA ARG A 259 18.20 8.52 -4.28
C ARG A 259 17.02 8.14 -5.17
N ASP A 260 17.12 6.96 -5.75
CA ASP A 260 16.09 6.35 -6.58
C ASP A 260 14.71 6.42 -5.90
N LEU A 261 13.72 6.92 -6.65
CA LEU A 261 12.29 6.88 -6.31
C LEU A 261 11.73 5.43 -6.17
N ALA A 262 12.58 4.43 -6.21
CA ALA A 262 12.27 3.03 -6.03
C ALA A 262 12.13 2.59 -4.56
N ALA A 263 12.32 3.50 -3.61
CA ALA A 263 12.29 3.21 -2.17
C ALA A 263 11.19 3.98 -1.41
N VAL A 264 10.14 4.44 -2.12
CA VAL A 264 8.96 5.05 -1.49
C VAL A 264 7.70 4.31 -1.89
#